data_934a62d1c9135cb860fac98e18c50d3f
#
_entry.id   934a62d1c9135cb860fac98e18c50d3f
#
_cell.length_a   1.000
_cell.length_b   1.000
_cell.length_c   1.000
_cell.angle_alpha   90.00
_cell.angle_beta   90.00
_cell.angle_gamma   90.00
#
_symmetry.space_group_name_H-M   'P 1'
#
loop_
_entity.id
_entity.type
_entity.pdbx_description
1 polymer ?
#
loop_
_entity_poly.entity_id
_entity_poly.type
_entity_poly.pdbx_seq_one_letter_code
_entity_poly.pdbx_strand_id
1 'polypeptide(L)'
;MKAAIVRTFDEPPHFGDFPDPTSSKPGELIVDVVATALHPRVRAQADGSHYTSTGELPFVPGIDAVVRDAEGTLYYAHLADTTLGTMAQRTIIDQQWAVALPDDADPVTVAAAVNPVLSSWVALRNRINFKPGSRVLILGATGSSGGMAIQVAKRFGAAEVIAAGRNRQRLSELTSLGA
;
A
#
# COMPACT_ATOMS: atom_id res chain seq x y z
N MET A 1 -16.59 5.69 15.68
CA MET A 1 -16.16 4.46 15.00
C MET A 1 -14.99 3.79 15.72
N LYS A 2 -14.72 2.50 15.45
CA LYS A 2 -13.51 1.83 15.99
C LYS A 2 -12.31 2.07 15.08
N ALA A 3 -11.13 2.25 15.69
CA ALA A 3 -9.88 2.50 15.00
C ALA A 3 -8.67 2.01 15.80
N ALA A 4 -7.53 1.88 15.14
CA ALA A 4 -6.22 1.81 15.78
C ALA A 4 -5.73 3.25 15.99
N ILE A 5 -5.49 3.65 17.23
CA ILE A 5 -5.24 5.04 17.59
C ILE A 5 -3.83 5.18 18.15
N VAL A 6 -3.03 6.05 17.56
CA VAL A 6 -1.74 6.49 18.09
C VAL A 6 -2.00 7.70 19.01
N ARG A 7 -1.69 7.56 20.28
CA ARG A 7 -1.82 8.64 21.28
C ARG A 7 -0.47 9.23 21.68
N THR A 8 0.58 8.44 21.55
CA THR A 8 1.98 8.79 21.77
C THR A 8 2.84 7.95 20.82
N PHE A 9 4.00 8.43 20.44
CA PHE A 9 4.93 7.68 19.58
C PHE A 9 5.74 6.61 20.32
N ASP A 10 5.70 6.61 21.64
CA ASP A 10 6.43 5.67 22.49
C ASP A 10 5.69 4.34 22.70
N GLU A 11 4.42 4.27 22.30
CA GLU A 11 3.55 3.11 22.47
C GLU A 11 2.95 2.65 21.13
N PRO A 12 2.66 1.35 20.95
CA PRO A 12 1.95 0.89 19.78
C PRO A 12 0.52 1.45 19.70
N PRO A 13 -0.09 1.53 18.52
CA PRO A 13 -1.48 1.95 18.37
C PRO A 13 -2.43 1.11 19.22
N HIS A 14 -3.40 1.75 19.87
CA HIS A 14 -4.43 1.10 20.69
C HIS A 14 -5.76 1.04 19.97
N PHE A 15 -6.44 -0.10 20.05
CA PHE A 15 -7.80 -0.23 19.53
C PHE A 15 -8.78 0.52 20.44
N GLY A 16 -9.61 1.39 19.87
CA GLY A 16 -10.54 2.20 20.64
C GLY A 16 -11.54 2.98 19.81
N ASP A 17 -12.28 3.86 20.50
CA ASP A 17 -13.23 4.76 19.86
C ASP A 17 -12.53 6.02 19.37
N PHE A 18 -12.78 6.36 18.10
CA PHE A 18 -12.32 7.59 17.44
C PHE A 18 -13.53 8.30 16.81
N PRO A 19 -13.51 9.64 16.69
CA PRO A 19 -14.58 10.36 16.02
C PRO A 19 -14.89 9.80 14.63
N ASP A 20 -16.16 9.83 14.27
CA ASP A 20 -16.56 9.49 12.90
C ASP A 20 -16.05 10.52 11.90
N PRO A 21 -15.67 10.11 10.70
CA PRO A 21 -15.24 11.04 9.67
C PRO A 21 -16.37 11.99 9.26
N THR A 22 -16.01 13.24 9.01
CA THR A 22 -16.91 14.25 8.42
C THR A 22 -16.25 14.83 7.20
N SER A 23 -16.85 14.61 6.02
CA SER A 23 -16.37 15.21 4.77
C SER A 23 -16.74 16.69 4.73
N SER A 24 -15.80 17.50 4.30
CA SER A 24 -15.98 18.97 4.21
C SER A 24 -15.60 19.54 2.84
N LYS A 25 -15.06 18.73 1.93
CA LYS A 25 -14.58 19.19 0.63
C LYS A 25 -15.28 18.48 -0.52
N PRO A 26 -15.54 19.19 -1.63
CA PRO A 26 -15.99 18.55 -2.86
C PRO A 26 -15.01 17.46 -3.32
N GLY A 27 -15.53 16.32 -3.75
CA GLY A 27 -14.73 15.17 -4.20
C GLY A 27 -14.29 14.22 -3.11
N GLU A 28 -14.50 14.56 -1.83
CA GLU A 28 -14.29 13.64 -0.72
C GLU A 28 -15.48 12.72 -0.54
N LEU A 29 -15.20 11.43 -0.28
CA LEU A 29 -16.19 10.42 0.10
C LEU A 29 -15.84 9.82 1.45
N ILE A 30 -16.86 9.65 2.29
CA ILE A 30 -16.76 8.80 3.49
C ILE A 30 -17.03 7.37 3.03
N VAL A 31 -16.10 6.46 3.34
CA VAL A 31 -16.11 5.09 2.87
C VAL A 31 -15.84 4.11 4.02
N ASP A 32 -16.35 2.88 3.88
CA ASP A 32 -16.02 1.78 4.77
C ASP A 32 -14.69 1.15 4.36
N VAL A 33 -13.79 0.91 5.31
CA VAL A 33 -12.52 0.23 5.05
C VAL A 33 -12.75 -1.27 5.05
N VAL A 34 -12.48 -1.91 3.91
CA VAL A 34 -12.61 -3.36 3.72
C VAL A 34 -11.31 -4.09 4.03
N ALA A 35 -10.19 -3.56 3.56
CA ALA A 35 -8.85 -4.08 3.85
C ALA A 35 -7.82 -2.96 3.80
N THR A 36 -6.90 -2.93 4.76
CA THR A 36 -5.80 -1.95 4.80
C THR A 36 -4.45 -2.65 4.86
N ALA A 37 -3.44 -2.07 4.23
CA ALA A 37 -2.08 -2.63 4.21
C ALA A 37 -1.27 -2.19 5.44
N LEU A 38 -0.55 -3.14 6.03
CA LEU A 38 0.44 -2.88 7.07
C LEU A 38 1.85 -3.06 6.51
N HIS A 39 2.41 -2.02 5.96
CA HIS A 39 3.77 -2.01 5.41
C HIS A 39 4.71 -1.09 6.21
N PRO A 40 6.04 -1.12 5.97
CA PRO A 40 7.02 -0.37 6.77
C PRO A 40 6.71 1.12 6.95
N ARG A 41 6.16 1.79 5.91
CA ARG A 41 5.80 3.21 6.02
C ARG A 41 4.69 3.45 7.05
N VAL A 42 3.66 2.60 7.09
CA VAL A 42 2.58 2.72 8.08
C VAL A 42 3.11 2.52 9.50
N ARG A 43 4.05 1.59 9.68
CA ARG A 43 4.72 1.40 10.97
C ARG A 43 5.53 2.62 11.38
N ALA A 44 6.34 3.16 10.45
CA ALA A 44 7.12 4.37 10.70
C ALA A 44 6.25 5.62 10.87
N GLN A 45 5.06 5.66 10.30
CA GLN A 45 4.05 6.69 10.59
C GLN A 45 3.56 6.55 12.05
N ALA A 46 3.26 5.33 12.47
CA ALA A 46 2.71 5.06 13.80
C ALA A 46 3.71 5.36 14.95
N ASP A 47 5.01 5.18 14.73
CA ASP A 47 6.07 5.49 15.70
C ASP A 47 6.69 6.89 15.50
N GLY A 48 6.17 7.70 14.57
CA GLY A 48 6.63 9.07 14.29
C GLY A 48 7.99 9.17 13.57
N SER A 49 8.62 8.06 13.21
CA SER A 49 9.96 8.07 12.59
C SER A 49 9.95 8.36 11.08
N HIS A 50 8.77 8.34 10.44
CA HIS A 50 8.68 8.65 9.02
C HIS A 50 8.87 10.16 8.77
N TYR A 51 9.65 10.52 7.77
CA TYR A 51 10.00 11.93 7.44
C TYR A 51 8.78 12.81 7.06
N THR A 52 7.61 12.20 6.75
CA THR A 52 6.34 12.92 6.52
C THR A 52 5.45 12.95 7.75
N SER A 53 5.91 12.49 8.91
CA SER A 53 5.12 12.56 10.14
C SER A 53 4.88 14.01 10.52
N THR A 54 3.61 14.39 10.71
CA THR A 54 3.22 15.76 11.09
C THR A 54 3.47 16.04 12.57
N GLY A 55 3.65 15.01 13.38
CA GLY A 55 3.73 15.12 14.84
C GLY A 55 2.39 15.35 15.52
N GLU A 56 1.28 15.42 14.78
CA GLU A 56 -0.07 15.59 15.34
C GLU A 56 -0.55 14.31 16.03
N LEU A 57 -1.11 14.46 17.22
CA LEU A 57 -1.67 13.40 18.05
C LEU A 57 -3.01 13.84 18.67
N PRO A 58 -3.99 12.94 18.88
CA PRO A 58 -3.99 11.54 18.43
C PRO A 58 -4.32 11.42 16.95
N PHE A 59 -3.87 10.32 16.31
CA PHE A 59 -4.22 10.04 14.94
C PHE A 59 -4.44 8.54 14.66
N VAL A 60 -5.06 8.23 13.54
CA VAL A 60 -5.23 6.87 13.01
C VAL A 60 -4.22 6.66 11.88
N PRO A 61 -3.31 5.67 11.98
CA PRO A 61 -2.33 5.39 10.92
C PRO A 61 -2.97 4.69 9.72
N GLY A 62 -2.21 4.60 8.63
CA GLY A 62 -2.61 3.94 7.38
C GLY A 62 -2.77 4.93 6.25
N ILE A 63 -2.23 4.56 5.08
CA ILE A 63 -2.12 5.46 3.92
C ILE A 63 -2.81 4.93 2.68
N ASP A 64 -3.15 3.65 2.65
CA ASP A 64 -3.81 3.01 1.52
C ASP A 64 -4.71 1.86 1.98
N ALA A 65 -5.78 1.64 1.25
CA ALA A 65 -6.75 0.61 1.55
C ALA A 65 -7.60 0.23 0.34
N VAL A 66 -8.24 -0.93 0.42
CA VAL A 66 -9.45 -1.19 -0.33
C VAL A 66 -10.62 -0.76 0.52
N VAL A 67 -11.45 0.08 -0.05
CA VAL A 67 -12.60 0.71 0.61
C VAL A 67 -13.88 0.48 -0.19
N ARG A 68 -15.03 0.66 0.46
CA ARG A 68 -16.36 0.52 -0.15
C ARG A 68 -17.15 1.81 0.06
N ASP A 69 -17.73 2.33 -1.00
CA ASP A 69 -18.66 3.46 -0.92
C ASP A 69 -20.07 3.03 -0.52
N ALA A 70 -20.97 4.00 -0.41
CA ALA A 70 -22.37 3.78 -0.02
C ALA A 70 -23.15 2.99 -1.09
N GLU A 71 -22.74 3.04 -2.34
CA GLU A 71 -23.31 2.31 -3.48
C GLU A 71 -22.81 0.87 -3.59
N GLY A 72 -21.81 0.50 -2.77
CA GLY A 72 -21.23 -0.85 -2.72
C GLY A 72 -20.02 -1.03 -3.63
N THR A 73 -19.57 -0.01 -4.35
CA THR A 73 -18.41 -0.07 -5.24
C THR A 73 -17.12 -0.16 -4.43
N LEU A 74 -16.24 -1.05 -4.84
CA LEU A 74 -14.90 -1.18 -4.26
C LEU A 74 -13.90 -0.26 -4.96
N TYR A 75 -13.07 0.40 -4.18
CA TYR A 75 -11.95 1.20 -4.66
C TYR A 75 -10.66 0.81 -3.96
N TYR A 76 -9.54 0.83 -4.67
CA TYR A 76 -8.25 1.04 -4.03
C TYR A 76 -8.01 2.54 -3.92
N ALA A 77 -7.78 3.03 -2.71
CA ALA A 77 -7.54 4.43 -2.43
C ALA A 77 -6.21 4.65 -1.73
N HIS A 78 -5.52 5.72 -2.12
CA HIS A 78 -4.34 6.22 -1.43
C HIS A 78 -4.69 7.55 -0.75
N LEU A 79 -4.37 7.65 0.54
CA LEU A 79 -4.62 8.85 1.32
C LEU A 79 -3.36 9.72 1.36
N ALA A 80 -3.56 11.02 1.25
CA ALA A 80 -2.54 11.99 1.61
C ALA A 80 -2.23 11.92 3.11
N ASP A 81 -1.17 12.58 3.57
CA ASP A 81 -0.86 12.67 4.99
C ASP A 81 -2.02 13.32 5.74
N THR A 82 -2.60 12.57 6.67
CA THR A 82 -3.83 12.93 7.40
C THR A 82 -3.77 12.33 8.81
N THR A 83 -4.50 12.92 9.73
CA THR A 83 -4.72 12.36 11.07
C THR A 83 -5.77 11.25 11.10
N LEU A 84 -6.48 11.03 9.98
CA LEU A 84 -7.47 9.98 9.82
C LEU A 84 -7.05 9.02 8.70
N GLY A 85 -6.19 8.06 9.03
CA GLY A 85 -5.73 7.03 8.09
C GLY A 85 -6.70 5.87 7.91
N THR A 86 -6.21 4.80 7.29
CA THR A 86 -7.02 3.65 6.88
C THR A 86 -7.17 2.56 7.93
N MET A 87 -6.49 2.64 9.08
CA MET A 87 -6.64 1.66 10.17
C MET A 87 -7.84 1.95 11.07
N ALA A 88 -9.00 2.14 10.47
CA ALA A 88 -10.29 2.41 11.10
C ALA A 88 -11.42 1.71 10.34
N GLN A 89 -12.62 1.67 10.93
CA GLN A 89 -13.81 1.18 10.26
C GLN A 89 -14.18 2.01 9.02
N ARG A 90 -13.99 3.33 9.11
CA ARG A 90 -14.28 4.29 8.03
C ARG A 90 -13.15 5.30 7.89
N THR A 91 -13.00 5.84 6.69
CA THR A 91 -12.07 6.93 6.41
C THR A 91 -12.65 7.87 5.36
N ILE A 92 -11.90 8.91 5.01
CA ILE A 92 -12.24 9.83 3.92
C ILE A 92 -11.25 9.59 2.80
N ILE A 93 -11.76 9.42 1.59
CA ILE A 93 -10.94 9.37 0.38
C ILE A 93 -11.24 10.55 -0.52
N ASP A 94 -10.26 10.98 -1.29
CA ASP A 94 -10.46 11.86 -2.43
C ASP A 94 -10.59 10.99 -3.69
N GLN A 95 -11.68 11.15 -4.43
CA GLN A 95 -11.99 10.36 -5.62
C GLN A 95 -10.88 10.43 -6.68
N GLN A 96 -10.14 11.52 -6.78
CA GLN A 96 -9.02 11.65 -7.72
C GLN A 96 -7.85 10.72 -7.40
N TRP A 97 -7.73 10.24 -6.15
CA TRP A 97 -6.70 9.32 -5.67
C TRP A 97 -7.25 7.91 -5.41
N ALA A 98 -8.41 7.62 -5.97
CA ALA A 98 -9.07 6.33 -5.86
C ALA A 98 -9.28 5.70 -7.24
N VAL A 99 -9.12 4.39 -7.32
CA VAL A 99 -9.32 3.59 -8.54
C VAL A 99 -10.38 2.55 -8.26
N ALA A 100 -11.48 2.57 -9.02
CA ALA A 100 -12.51 1.55 -8.92
C ALA A 100 -11.93 0.18 -9.28
N LEU A 101 -12.28 -0.82 -8.48
CA LEU A 101 -11.84 -2.19 -8.67
C LEU A 101 -12.88 -3.00 -9.46
N PRO A 102 -12.44 -4.04 -10.20
CA PRO A 102 -13.36 -5.02 -10.75
C PRO A 102 -14.17 -5.73 -9.66
N ASP A 103 -15.37 -6.19 -9.99
CA ASP A 103 -16.29 -6.86 -9.04
C ASP A 103 -15.71 -8.16 -8.45
N ASP A 104 -14.81 -8.82 -9.18
CA ASP A 104 -14.12 -10.05 -8.79
C ASP A 104 -12.79 -9.82 -8.05
N ALA A 105 -12.42 -8.57 -7.78
CA ALA A 105 -11.17 -8.26 -7.09
C ALA A 105 -11.22 -8.72 -5.63
N ASP A 106 -10.19 -9.49 -5.21
CA ASP A 106 -10.02 -9.82 -3.79
C ASP A 106 -9.43 -8.63 -3.02
N PRO A 107 -10.19 -8.02 -2.08
CA PRO A 107 -9.75 -6.82 -1.38
C PRO A 107 -8.45 -6.98 -0.60
N VAL A 108 -8.24 -8.16 -0.01
CA VAL A 108 -7.06 -8.44 0.81
C VAL A 108 -5.81 -8.52 -0.07
N THR A 109 -5.89 -9.23 -1.19
CA THR A 109 -4.80 -9.31 -2.16
C THR A 109 -4.46 -7.94 -2.74
N VAL A 110 -5.47 -7.15 -3.12
CA VAL A 110 -5.26 -5.80 -3.66
C VAL A 110 -4.58 -4.90 -2.63
N ALA A 111 -5.09 -4.83 -1.40
CA ALA A 111 -4.51 -4.02 -0.34
C ALA A 111 -3.05 -4.43 -0.05
N ALA A 112 -2.75 -5.73 -0.04
CA ALA A 112 -1.40 -6.22 0.22
C ALA A 112 -0.42 -5.98 -0.94
N ALA A 113 -0.89 -6.01 -2.20
CA ALA A 113 -0.02 -6.04 -3.37
C ALA A 113 0.28 -4.67 -3.97
N VAL A 114 -0.67 -3.73 -3.97
CA VAL A 114 -0.54 -2.49 -4.77
C VAL A 114 0.67 -1.66 -4.34
N ASN A 115 0.84 -1.39 -3.06
CA ASN A 115 1.97 -0.60 -2.58
C ASN A 115 3.34 -1.24 -2.94
N PRO A 116 3.61 -2.52 -2.67
CA PRO A 116 4.87 -3.15 -3.08
C PRO A 116 5.06 -3.26 -4.61
N VAL A 117 3.99 -3.34 -5.40
CA VAL A 117 4.04 -3.35 -6.87
C VAL A 117 4.43 -1.99 -7.44
N LEU A 118 3.87 -0.90 -6.88
CA LEU A 118 4.02 0.45 -7.44
C LEU A 118 5.48 0.87 -7.63
N SER A 119 6.38 0.51 -6.71
CA SER A 119 7.79 0.90 -6.80
C SER A 119 8.46 0.39 -8.08
N SER A 120 8.28 -0.88 -8.42
CA SER A 120 8.85 -1.48 -9.64
C SER A 120 8.07 -1.11 -10.90
N TRP A 121 6.74 -1.00 -10.80
CA TRP A 121 5.89 -0.57 -11.90
C TRP A 121 6.28 0.83 -12.39
N VAL A 122 6.34 1.80 -11.47
CA VAL A 122 6.72 3.18 -11.80
C VAL A 122 8.17 3.26 -12.29
N ALA A 123 9.08 2.52 -11.65
CA ALA A 123 10.49 2.51 -12.08
C ALA A 123 10.62 2.03 -13.53
N LEU A 124 10.05 0.88 -13.87
CA LEU A 124 10.21 0.28 -15.19
C LEU A 124 9.39 1.01 -16.26
N ARG A 125 8.21 1.52 -15.94
CA ARG A 125 7.33 2.14 -16.93
C ARG A 125 7.59 3.63 -17.14
N ASN A 126 7.92 4.36 -16.08
CA ASN A 126 7.92 5.82 -16.11
C ASN A 126 9.31 6.44 -15.90
N ARG A 127 10.27 5.72 -15.29
CA ARG A 127 11.57 6.28 -14.93
C ARG A 127 12.69 5.86 -15.86
N ILE A 128 12.58 4.70 -16.49
CA ILE A 128 13.55 4.20 -17.45
C ILE A 128 12.86 3.84 -18.77
N ASN A 129 13.62 3.81 -19.85
CA ASN A 129 13.13 3.36 -21.14
C ASN A 129 13.22 1.82 -21.22
N PHE A 130 12.43 1.14 -20.37
CA PHE A 130 12.39 -0.32 -20.33
C PHE A 130 11.84 -0.87 -21.65
N LYS A 131 12.52 -1.88 -22.20
CA LYS A 131 12.11 -2.55 -23.43
C LYS A 131 11.92 -4.05 -23.18
N PRO A 132 10.89 -4.66 -23.78
CA PRO A 132 10.79 -6.13 -23.81
C PRO A 132 12.11 -6.74 -24.32
N GLY A 133 12.49 -7.89 -23.78
CA GLY A 133 13.77 -8.51 -24.08
C GLY A 133 14.94 -8.04 -23.19
N SER A 134 14.74 -7.02 -22.36
CA SER A 134 15.76 -6.55 -21.40
C SER A 134 16.08 -7.59 -20.33
N ARG A 135 17.32 -7.54 -19.82
CA ARG A 135 17.75 -8.26 -18.61
C ARG A 135 17.62 -7.34 -17.40
N VAL A 136 17.07 -7.83 -16.30
CA VAL A 136 16.79 -7.06 -15.09
C VAL A 136 17.46 -7.70 -13.89
N LEU A 137 18.25 -6.90 -13.14
CA LEU A 137 18.76 -7.29 -11.84
C LEU A 137 17.91 -6.63 -10.74
N ILE A 138 17.36 -7.45 -9.84
CA ILE A 138 16.56 -6.99 -8.70
C ILE A 138 17.32 -7.21 -7.41
N LEU A 139 17.77 -6.12 -6.79
CA LEU A 139 18.41 -6.13 -5.49
C LEU A 139 17.35 -6.13 -4.37
N GLY A 140 17.56 -6.96 -3.34
CA GLY A 140 16.57 -7.13 -2.26
C GLY A 140 15.35 -7.94 -2.68
N ALA A 141 15.51 -8.83 -3.65
CA ALA A 141 14.44 -9.63 -4.26
C ALA A 141 13.64 -10.48 -3.26
N THR A 142 14.20 -10.80 -2.10
CA THR A 142 13.55 -11.60 -1.03
C THR A 142 12.57 -10.80 -0.17
N GLY A 143 12.45 -9.48 -0.35
CA GLY A 143 11.42 -8.66 0.26
C GLY A 143 10.12 -8.62 -0.56
N SER A 144 9.02 -8.12 0.04
CA SER A 144 7.71 -8.04 -0.64
C SER A 144 7.79 -7.26 -1.96
N SER A 145 8.35 -6.06 -1.97
CA SER A 145 8.51 -5.26 -3.20
C SER A 145 9.45 -5.94 -4.21
N GLY A 146 10.49 -6.65 -3.75
CA GLY A 146 11.40 -7.37 -4.63
C GLY A 146 10.75 -8.56 -5.33
N GLY A 147 9.96 -9.35 -4.60
CA GLY A 147 9.18 -10.44 -5.18
C GLY A 147 8.13 -9.95 -6.19
N MET A 148 7.47 -8.82 -5.90
CA MET A 148 6.58 -8.19 -6.87
C MET A 148 7.33 -7.64 -8.08
N ALA A 149 8.53 -7.10 -7.91
CA ALA A 149 9.35 -6.57 -9.01
C ALA A 149 9.72 -7.66 -10.03
N ILE A 150 9.93 -8.91 -9.59
CA ILE A 150 10.16 -10.04 -10.52
C ILE A 150 8.96 -10.21 -11.44
N GLN A 151 7.76 -10.29 -10.87
CA GLN A 151 6.53 -10.49 -11.62
C GLN A 151 6.23 -9.31 -12.55
N VAL A 152 6.45 -8.08 -12.09
CA VAL A 152 6.31 -6.86 -12.91
C VAL A 152 7.29 -6.86 -14.09
N ALA A 153 8.56 -7.21 -13.85
CA ALA A 153 9.56 -7.29 -14.90
C ALA A 153 9.20 -8.35 -15.96
N LYS A 154 8.74 -9.52 -15.53
CA LYS A 154 8.27 -10.57 -16.44
C LYS A 154 7.04 -10.13 -17.22
N ARG A 155 6.06 -9.49 -16.57
CA ARG A 155 4.87 -8.95 -17.23
C ARG A 155 5.21 -7.90 -18.29
N PHE A 156 6.28 -7.12 -18.10
CA PHE A 156 6.77 -6.15 -19.08
C PHE A 156 7.67 -6.77 -20.15
N GLY A 157 7.87 -8.09 -20.13
CA GLY A 157 8.60 -8.83 -21.17
C GLY A 157 10.10 -8.88 -20.94
N ALA A 158 10.59 -8.83 -19.70
CA ALA A 158 12.00 -9.10 -19.42
C ALA A 158 12.38 -10.50 -19.91
N ALA A 159 13.46 -10.60 -20.71
CA ALA A 159 14.00 -11.88 -21.17
C ALA A 159 14.59 -12.67 -19.99
N GLU A 160 15.28 -11.97 -19.11
CA GLU A 160 15.90 -12.55 -17.93
C GLU A 160 15.69 -11.66 -16.71
N VAL A 161 15.35 -12.26 -15.56
CA VAL A 161 15.27 -11.58 -14.27
C VAL A 161 16.25 -12.26 -13.31
N ILE A 162 17.22 -11.50 -12.80
CA ILE A 162 18.22 -11.97 -11.84
C ILE A 162 17.82 -11.45 -10.47
N ALA A 163 17.51 -12.36 -9.54
CA ALA A 163 17.17 -12.03 -8.18
C ALA A 163 18.40 -12.05 -7.28
N ALA A 164 18.64 -10.97 -6.54
CA ALA A 164 19.72 -10.90 -5.55
C ALA A 164 19.17 -10.60 -4.16
N GLY A 165 19.67 -11.31 -3.15
CA GLY A 165 19.23 -11.17 -1.76
C GLY A 165 20.12 -11.95 -0.80
N ARG A 166 19.93 -11.73 0.49
CA ARG A 166 20.74 -12.40 1.55
C ARG A 166 20.15 -13.74 2.03
N ASN A 167 18.84 -13.92 1.88
CA ASN A 167 18.16 -15.13 2.34
C ASN A 167 18.14 -16.18 1.20
N ARG A 168 19.00 -17.20 1.29
CA ARG A 168 19.16 -18.24 0.25
C ARG A 168 17.90 -19.08 0.05
N GLN A 169 17.19 -19.41 1.13
CA GLN A 169 15.97 -20.20 1.03
C GLN A 169 14.90 -19.42 0.25
N ARG A 170 14.66 -18.14 0.61
CA ARG A 170 13.72 -17.29 -0.15
C ARG A 170 14.16 -17.08 -1.59
N LEU A 171 15.46 -16.95 -1.86
CA LEU A 171 15.93 -16.82 -3.26
C LEU A 171 15.56 -18.05 -4.10
N SER A 172 15.65 -19.26 -3.57
CA SER A 172 15.26 -20.47 -4.32
C SER A 172 13.77 -20.52 -4.64
N GLU A 173 12.92 -19.92 -3.82
CA GLU A 173 11.48 -19.83 -4.04
C GLU A 173 11.12 -18.85 -5.20
N LEU A 174 11.97 -17.84 -5.43
CA LEU A 174 11.72 -16.81 -6.43
C LEU A 174 11.82 -17.31 -7.88
N THR A 175 12.42 -18.45 -8.10
CA THR A 175 12.48 -19.10 -9.42
C THR A 175 11.06 -19.41 -9.93
N SER A 176 10.13 -19.77 -9.05
CA SER A 176 8.72 -19.98 -9.40
C SER A 176 8.02 -18.71 -9.87
N LEU A 177 8.54 -17.53 -9.52
CA LEU A 177 8.03 -16.22 -9.95
C LEU A 177 8.66 -15.73 -11.26
N GLY A 178 9.65 -16.46 -11.78
CA GLY A 178 10.32 -16.16 -13.05
C GLY A 178 11.71 -15.53 -12.93
N ALA A 179 12.36 -15.61 -11.74
CA ALA A 179 13.75 -15.22 -11.56
C ALA A 179 14.70 -16.34 -11.98
#